data_2706f0e04e12400b86486d005a99cddb
#
_entry.id   2706f0e04e12400b86486d005a99cddb
#
_cell.length_a   1.000
_cell.length_b   1.000
_cell.length_c   1.000
_cell.angle_alpha   90.00
_cell.angle_beta   90.00
_cell.angle_gamma   90.00
#
_symmetry.space_group_name_H-M   'P 1'
#
loop_
_entity.id
_entity.type
_entity.pdbx_description
1 polymer ?
#
loop_
_entity_poly.entity_id
_entity_poly.type
_entity_poly.pdbx_seq_one_letter_code
_entity_poly.pdbx_strand_id
1 'polypeptide(L)'
;AALIGSILGNSVLVLGLALFFGGLKNGTQRFNSEPPKMIVTLMLLASAVLVIPTLAKELHTPAEAHILSLDIVLAVILLILLAANIYFSVKGDPAVAMQAAETGHAEWSMKLTIIVLAGAGIGAAFVSDWFVEALQPAMASLGISEAFAGLVVVAVAGNAIENLIGIQLAWRNQADYAISVIQNSSLQIALGLFPVLVLLSYVLGGAILTFVLSPMLVAVLLL
;
A
#
# COMPACT_ATOMS: atom_id res chain seq x y z
N ALA A 1 -7.25 1.80 9.95
CA ALA A 1 -7.95 2.70 9.02
C ALA A 1 -7.00 3.23 7.92
N ALA A 2 -5.82 3.82 8.26
CA ALA A 2 -4.92 4.45 7.29
C ALA A 2 -4.44 3.51 6.16
N LEU A 3 -4.04 2.27 6.47
CA LEU A 3 -3.59 1.30 5.46
C LEU A 3 -4.71 0.96 4.46
N ILE A 4 -5.92 0.73 4.97
CA ILE A 4 -7.08 0.46 4.09
C ILE A 4 -7.43 1.70 3.27
N GLY A 5 -7.36 2.89 3.88
CA GLY A 5 -7.53 4.15 3.18
C GLY A 5 -6.51 4.38 2.07
N SER A 6 -5.25 4.00 2.30
CA SER A 6 -4.19 4.07 1.28
C SER A 6 -4.46 3.13 0.11
N ILE A 7 -4.89 1.90 0.38
CA ILE A 7 -5.27 0.94 -0.67
C ILE A 7 -6.42 1.51 -1.52
N LEU A 8 -7.51 1.94 -0.88
CA LEU A 8 -8.66 2.52 -1.57
C LEU A 8 -8.30 3.82 -2.29
N GLY A 9 -7.59 4.72 -1.60
CA GLY A 9 -7.17 6.01 -2.14
C GLY A 9 -6.37 5.86 -3.43
N ASN A 10 -5.40 4.97 -3.45
CA ASN A 10 -4.59 4.70 -4.64
C ASN A 10 -5.42 4.00 -5.73
N SER A 11 -6.13 2.92 -5.38
CA SER A 11 -6.82 2.09 -6.38
C SER A 11 -8.03 2.78 -7.02
N VAL A 12 -8.68 3.71 -6.34
CA VAL A 12 -9.90 4.38 -6.82
C VAL A 12 -9.64 5.85 -7.10
N LEU A 13 -9.27 6.63 -6.08
CA LEU A 13 -9.15 8.08 -6.20
C LEU A 13 -7.98 8.49 -7.10
N VAL A 14 -6.77 8.01 -6.78
CA VAL A 14 -5.55 8.45 -7.49
C VAL A 14 -5.52 7.90 -8.90
N LEU A 15 -5.89 6.63 -9.08
CA LEU A 15 -6.01 6.04 -10.41
C LEU A 15 -7.06 6.76 -11.24
N GLY A 16 -8.23 7.07 -10.65
CA GLY A 16 -9.27 7.84 -11.31
C GLY A 16 -8.80 9.24 -11.72
N LEU A 17 -8.11 9.96 -10.84
CA LEU A 17 -7.53 11.28 -11.15
C LEU A 17 -6.44 11.19 -12.23
N ALA A 18 -5.58 10.19 -12.18
CA ALA A 18 -4.54 9.97 -13.18
C ALA A 18 -5.14 9.75 -14.57
N LEU A 19 -6.14 8.87 -14.67
CA LEU A 19 -6.85 8.62 -15.94
C LEU A 19 -7.64 9.85 -16.41
N PHE A 20 -8.28 10.57 -15.49
CA PHE A 20 -9.03 11.78 -15.81
C PHE A 20 -8.12 12.90 -16.36
N PHE A 21 -7.07 13.26 -15.63
CA PHE A 21 -6.14 14.32 -16.06
C PHE A 21 -5.32 13.89 -17.29
N GLY A 22 -4.91 12.62 -17.35
CA GLY A 22 -4.24 12.07 -18.52
C GLY A 22 -5.13 12.12 -19.77
N GLY A 23 -6.40 11.73 -19.63
CA GLY A 23 -7.41 11.77 -20.69
C GLY A 23 -7.77 13.18 -21.14
N LEU A 24 -7.91 14.13 -20.20
CA LEU A 24 -8.16 15.54 -20.54
C LEU A 24 -7.08 16.14 -21.43
N LYS A 25 -5.82 15.80 -21.16
CA LYS A 25 -4.70 16.36 -21.92
C LYS A 25 -4.43 15.61 -23.22
N ASN A 26 -4.46 14.30 -23.19
CA ASN A 26 -3.94 13.46 -24.28
C ASN A 26 -5.06 12.74 -25.07
N GLY A 27 -6.32 12.89 -24.66
CA GLY A 27 -7.42 12.11 -25.25
C GLY A 27 -7.36 10.64 -24.84
N THR A 28 -7.60 9.75 -25.78
CA THR A 28 -7.59 8.30 -25.53
C THR A 28 -6.18 7.81 -25.27
N GLN A 29 -5.91 7.38 -24.05
CA GLN A 29 -4.66 6.74 -23.66
C GLN A 29 -4.78 5.22 -23.83
N ARG A 30 -3.71 4.59 -24.28
CA ARG A 30 -3.61 3.12 -24.40
C ARG A 30 -2.56 2.61 -23.43
N PHE A 31 -2.81 1.46 -22.85
CA PHE A 31 -1.86 0.79 -21.95
C PHE A 31 -1.94 -0.74 -22.12
N ASN A 32 -0.87 -1.42 -21.75
CA ASN A 32 -0.85 -2.88 -21.70
C ASN A 32 -1.68 -3.36 -20.50
N SER A 33 -2.68 -4.18 -20.75
CA SER A 33 -3.59 -4.67 -19.71
C SER A 33 -3.05 -5.85 -18.90
N GLU A 34 -1.99 -6.51 -19.34
CA GLU A 34 -1.49 -7.72 -18.67
C GLU A 34 -0.90 -7.45 -17.26
N PRO A 35 0.02 -6.46 -17.05
CA PRO A 35 0.51 -6.15 -15.74
C PRO A 35 -0.60 -5.72 -14.75
N PRO A 36 -1.52 -4.81 -15.09
CA PRO A 36 -2.63 -4.47 -14.21
C PRO A 36 -3.53 -5.65 -13.84
N LYS A 37 -3.83 -6.57 -14.76
CA LYS A 37 -4.62 -7.77 -14.44
C LYS A 37 -3.96 -8.64 -13.37
N MET A 38 -2.65 -8.82 -13.45
CA MET A 38 -1.92 -9.58 -12.44
C MET A 38 -2.00 -8.90 -11.07
N ILE A 39 -1.79 -7.57 -11.04
CA ILE A 39 -1.87 -6.79 -9.79
C ILE A 39 -3.27 -6.87 -9.19
N VAL A 40 -4.33 -6.69 -9.99
CA VAL A 40 -5.72 -6.80 -9.53
C VAL A 40 -6.01 -8.20 -8.97
N THR A 41 -5.53 -9.26 -9.62
CA THR A 41 -5.69 -10.63 -9.12
C THR A 41 -5.03 -10.81 -7.76
N LEU A 42 -3.81 -10.29 -7.58
CA LEU A 42 -3.10 -10.33 -6.29
C LEU A 42 -3.79 -9.47 -5.23
N MET A 43 -4.35 -8.33 -5.60
CA MET A 43 -5.12 -7.46 -4.70
C MET A 43 -6.42 -8.14 -4.23
N LEU A 44 -7.13 -8.82 -5.12
CA LEU A 44 -8.33 -9.60 -4.75
C LEU A 44 -7.96 -10.74 -3.79
N LEU A 45 -6.87 -11.45 -4.06
CA LEU A 45 -6.38 -12.49 -3.16
C LEU A 45 -5.97 -11.91 -1.80
N ALA A 46 -5.24 -10.79 -1.79
CA ALA A 46 -4.86 -10.11 -0.55
C ALA A 46 -6.09 -9.66 0.25
N SER A 47 -7.07 -9.05 -0.41
CA SER A 47 -8.31 -8.62 0.23
C SER A 47 -9.07 -9.79 0.85
N ALA A 48 -9.18 -10.91 0.12
CA ALA A 48 -9.80 -12.13 0.64
C ALA A 48 -9.08 -12.64 1.90
N VAL A 49 -7.74 -12.68 1.88
CA VAL A 49 -6.93 -13.12 3.03
C VAL A 49 -7.09 -12.17 4.22
N LEU A 50 -7.05 -10.86 4.00
CA LEU A 50 -7.18 -9.84 5.06
C LEU A 50 -8.57 -9.85 5.74
N VAL A 51 -9.60 -10.33 5.06
CA VAL A 51 -10.96 -10.41 5.61
C VAL A 51 -11.18 -11.67 6.46
N ILE A 52 -10.38 -12.74 6.29
CA ILE A 52 -10.56 -14.02 6.99
C ILE A 52 -10.63 -13.87 8.51
N PRO A 53 -9.71 -13.15 9.21
CA PRO A 53 -9.76 -13.03 10.66
C PRO A 53 -11.01 -12.28 11.16
N THR A 54 -11.47 -11.28 10.38
CA THR A 54 -12.73 -10.60 10.70
C THR A 54 -13.92 -11.54 10.60
N LEU A 55 -14.01 -12.35 9.52
CA LEU A 55 -15.07 -13.33 9.37
C LEU A 55 -15.01 -14.39 10.46
N ALA A 56 -13.81 -14.85 10.82
CA ALA A 56 -13.64 -15.84 11.89
C ALA A 56 -14.21 -15.34 13.23
N LYS A 57 -14.01 -14.04 13.53
CA LYS A 57 -14.54 -13.39 14.72
C LYS A 57 -16.04 -13.13 14.65
N GLU A 58 -16.52 -12.50 13.58
CA GLU A 58 -17.93 -12.11 13.43
C GLU A 58 -18.89 -13.32 13.36
N LEU A 59 -18.41 -14.41 12.77
CA LEU A 59 -19.19 -15.66 12.64
C LEU A 59 -18.96 -16.64 13.81
N HIS A 60 -18.20 -16.24 14.84
CA HIS A 60 -17.89 -17.06 16.01
C HIS A 60 -17.42 -18.47 15.66
N THR A 61 -16.52 -18.56 14.66
CA THR A 61 -15.97 -19.84 14.22
C THR A 61 -14.95 -20.37 15.23
N PRO A 62 -14.60 -21.69 15.24
CA PRO A 62 -13.54 -22.20 16.10
C PRO A 62 -12.19 -21.49 15.94
N ALA A 63 -11.95 -20.84 14.81
CA ALA A 63 -10.74 -20.07 14.56
C ALA A 63 -10.66 -18.77 15.36
N GLU A 64 -11.79 -18.29 15.90
CA GLU A 64 -11.81 -17.07 16.78
C GLU A 64 -10.88 -17.20 17.97
N ALA A 65 -10.81 -18.39 18.60
CA ALA A 65 -9.93 -18.66 19.74
C ALA A 65 -8.43 -18.57 19.37
N HIS A 66 -8.09 -18.58 18.09
CA HIS A 66 -6.72 -18.63 17.57
C HIS A 66 -6.40 -17.47 16.62
N ILE A 67 -7.12 -16.34 16.70
CA ILE A 67 -6.96 -15.18 15.80
C ILE A 67 -5.50 -14.74 15.74
N LEU A 68 -4.79 -14.66 16.85
CA LEU A 68 -3.39 -14.22 16.86
C LEU A 68 -2.48 -15.15 16.03
N SER A 69 -2.65 -16.45 16.16
CA SER A 69 -1.90 -17.43 15.36
C SER A 69 -2.31 -17.38 13.90
N LEU A 70 -3.60 -17.18 13.63
CA LEU A 70 -4.14 -17.04 12.28
C LEU A 70 -3.54 -15.81 11.60
N ASP A 71 -3.48 -14.66 12.28
CA ASP A 71 -2.89 -13.42 11.77
C ASP A 71 -1.41 -13.60 11.40
N ILE A 72 -0.63 -14.28 12.26
CA ILE A 72 0.78 -14.58 11.96
C ILE A 72 0.91 -15.42 10.68
N VAL A 73 0.14 -16.50 10.57
CA VAL A 73 0.17 -17.38 9.39
C VAL A 73 -0.22 -16.62 8.13
N LEU A 74 -1.29 -15.83 8.19
CA LEU A 74 -1.76 -15.04 7.05
C LEU A 74 -0.75 -13.94 6.69
N ALA A 75 -0.13 -13.27 7.68
CA ALA A 75 0.92 -12.29 7.44
C ALA A 75 2.11 -12.91 6.69
N VAL A 76 2.56 -14.09 7.11
CA VAL A 76 3.65 -14.81 6.43
C VAL A 76 3.26 -15.19 5.00
N ILE A 77 2.03 -15.67 4.78
CA ILE A 77 1.53 -16.01 3.43
C ILE A 77 1.54 -14.76 2.53
N LEU A 78 1.04 -13.62 3.02
CA LEU A 78 1.02 -12.37 2.25
C LEU A 78 2.44 -11.90 1.90
N LEU A 79 3.41 -12.02 2.81
CA LEU A 79 4.81 -11.68 2.56
C LEU A 79 5.46 -12.63 1.54
N ILE A 80 5.13 -13.92 1.58
CA ILE A 80 5.59 -14.89 0.57
C ILE A 80 5.02 -14.52 -0.81
N LEU A 81 3.74 -14.14 -0.88
CA LEU A 81 3.12 -13.69 -2.13
C LEU A 81 3.81 -12.42 -2.66
N LEU A 82 4.14 -11.46 -1.78
CA LEU A 82 4.90 -10.27 -2.18
C LEU A 82 6.28 -10.64 -2.72
N ALA A 83 7.02 -11.48 -2.02
CA ALA A 83 8.35 -11.93 -2.44
C ALA A 83 8.29 -12.66 -3.79
N ALA A 84 7.29 -13.53 -3.99
CA ALA A 84 7.06 -14.20 -5.27
C ALA A 84 6.73 -13.18 -6.38
N ASN A 85 5.84 -12.21 -6.11
CA ASN A 85 5.50 -11.17 -7.07
C ASN A 85 6.74 -10.36 -7.50
N ILE A 86 7.57 -9.94 -6.55
CA ILE A 86 8.82 -9.21 -6.83
C ILE A 86 9.76 -10.10 -7.66
N TYR A 87 9.95 -11.35 -7.27
CA TYR A 87 10.83 -12.28 -7.97
C TYR A 87 10.42 -12.49 -9.43
N PHE A 88 9.12 -12.74 -9.67
CA PHE A 88 8.62 -12.94 -11.03
C PHE A 88 8.59 -11.64 -11.85
N SER A 89 8.33 -10.50 -11.21
CA SER A 89 8.38 -9.19 -11.86
C SER A 89 9.78 -8.86 -12.36
N VAL A 90 10.81 -9.11 -11.56
CA VAL A 90 12.21 -8.87 -11.95
C VAL A 90 12.67 -9.86 -13.03
N LYS A 91 12.25 -11.13 -12.98
CA LYS A 91 12.65 -12.14 -13.99
C LYS A 91 11.80 -12.11 -15.26
N GLY A 92 10.56 -11.68 -15.17
CA GLY A 92 9.60 -11.77 -16.27
C GLY A 92 9.66 -10.63 -17.28
N ASP A 93 10.31 -9.52 -16.94
CA ASP A 93 10.44 -8.38 -17.85
C ASP A 93 11.89 -8.20 -18.31
N PRO A 94 12.23 -8.63 -19.56
CA PRO A 94 13.55 -8.44 -20.12
C PRO A 94 13.98 -6.96 -20.16
N ALA A 95 13.02 -6.02 -20.27
CA ALA A 95 13.30 -4.59 -20.28
C ALA A 95 13.77 -4.10 -18.91
N VAL A 96 13.19 -4.59 -17.80
CA VAL A 96 13.64 -4.31 -16.43
C VAL A 96 15.04 -4.90 -16.20
N ALA A 97 15.28 -6.11 -16.68
CA ALA A 97 16.59 -6.75 -16.58
C ALA A 97 17.65 -6.03 -17.43
N MET A 98 17.30 -5.54 -18.63
CA MET A 98 18.21 -4.75 -19.48
C MET A 98 18.46 -3.35 -18.90
N GLN A 99 17.45 -2.65 -18.39
CA GLN A 99 17.61 -1.36 -17.71
C GLN A 99 18.52 -1.50 -16.47
N ALA A 100 18.34 -2.55 -15.67
CA ALA A 100 19.23 -2.83 -14.54
C ALA A 100 20.67 -3.14 -14.99
N ALA A 101 20.85 -3.71 -16.18
CA ALA A 101 22.16 -4.00 -16.76
C ALA A 101 22.81 -2.76 -17.42
N GLU A 102 22.02 -1.89 -18.05
CA GLU A 102 22.51 -0.65 -18.68
C GLU A 102 22.84 0.46 -17.66
N THR A 103 22.15 0.51 -16.54
CA THR A 103 22.46 1.42 -15.41
C THR A 103 23.61 0.93 -14.55
N GLY A 104 24.45 0.04 -15.05
CA GLY A 104 25.51 -0.73 -14.37
C GLY A 104 26.56 0.03 -13.55
N HIS A 105 26.38 1.31 -13.27
CA HIS A 105 27.09 2.07 -12.25
C HIS A 105 26.12 2.63 -11.24
N ALA A 106 25.93 1.90 -10.12
CA ALA A 106 25.28 2.48 -8.97
C ALA A 106 26.05 3.76 -8.59
N GLU A 107 25.46 4.93 -8.76
CA GLU A 107 26.07 6.22 -8.43
C GLU A 107 26.42 6.31 -6.94
N TRP A 108 25.69 5.55 -6.11
CA TRP A 108 25.88 5.52 -4.66
C TRP A 108 26.43 4.17 -4.20
N SER A 109 27.40 4.23 -3.27
CA SER A 109 27.86 3.00 -2.62
C SER A 109 26.75 2.40 -1.74
N MET A 110 26.76 1.07 -1.59
CA MET A 110 25.80 0.37 -0.72
C MET A 110 25.76 0.96 0.71
N LYS A 111 26.93 1.32 1.26
CA LYS A 111 27.02 1.93 2.59
C LYS A 111 26.30 3.29 2.64
N LEU A 112 26.51 4.14 1.64
CA LEU A 112 25.86 5.45 1.57
C LEU A 112 24.35 5.28 1.42
N THR A 113 23.90 4.36 0.58
CA THR A 113 22.46 4.06 0.39
C THR A 113 21.81 3.63 1.71
N ILE A 114 22.45 2.73 2.46
CA ILE A 114 21.91 2.27 3.76
C ILE A 114 21.86 3.42 4.78
N ILE A 115 22.90 4.25 4.84
CA ILE A 115 22.96 5.39 5.78
C ILE A 115 21.85 6.40 5.45
N VAL A 116 21.69 6.76 4.18
CA VAL A 116 20.65 7.71 3.73
C VAL A 116 19.26 7.13 3.98
N LEU A 117 19.04 5.84 3.68
CA LEU A 117 17.77 5.17 3.91
C LEU A 117 17.43 5.12 5.41
N ALA A 118 18.39 4.78 6.26
CA ALA A 118 18.20 4.80 7.71
C ALA A 118 17.91 6.22 8.23
N GLY A 119 18.67 7.22 7.78
CA GLY A 119 18.43 8.61 8.13
C GLY A 119 17.07 9.12 7.68
N ALA A 120 16.65 8.78 6.47
CA ALA A 120 15.32 9.11 5.96
C ALA A 120 14.20 8.41 6.77
N GLY A 121 14.39 7.14 7.15
CA GLY A 121 13.46 6.42 8.01
C GLY A 121 13.30 7.06 9.39
N ILE A 122 14.40 7.44 10.02
CA ILE A 122 14.38 8.16 11.32
C ILE A 122 13.67 9.51 11.15
N GLY A 123 14.02 10.28 10.12
CA GLY A 123 13.36 11.55 9.82
C GLY A 123 11.86 11.41 9.59
N ALA A 124 11.46 10.38 8.84
CA ALA A 124 10.05 10.07 8.60
C ALA A 124 9.30 9.73 9.91
N ALA A 125 9.92 9.02 10.84
CA ALA A 125 9.33 8.72 12.14
C ALA A 125 9.01 10.01 12.93
N PHE A 126 9.98 10.94 13.05
CA PHE A 126 9.75 12.22 13.71
C PHE A 126 8.66 13.06 13.03
N VAL A 127 8.69 13.15 11.69
CA VAL A 127 7.68 13.91 10.93
C VAL A 127 6.30 13.28 11.11
N SER A 128 6.21 11.96 11.15
CA SER A 128 4.95 11.24 11.38
C SER A 128 4.38 11.54 12.77
N ASP A 129 5.22 11.55 13.81
CA ASP A 129 4.80 11.88 15.18
C ASP A 129 4.24 13.33 15.24
N TRP A 130 4.97 14.30 14.69
CA TRP A 130 4.52 15.70 14.64
C TRP A 130 3.22 15.84 13.82
N PHE A 131 3.11 15.12 12.72
CA PHE A 131 1.89 15.13 11.90
C PHE A 131 0.68 14.60 12.69
N VAL A 132 0.83 13.47 13.38
CA VAL A 132 -0.25 12.89 14.19
C VAL A 132 -0.62 13.82 15.35
N GLU A 133 0.37 14.40 16.04
CA GLU A 133 0.14 15.34 17.14
C GLU A 133 -0.60 16.61 16.66
N ALA A 134 -0.23 17.16 15.50
CA ALA A 134 -0.91 18.31 14.91
C ALA A 134 -2.32 17.98 14.37
N LEU A 135 -2.54 16.73 13.95
CA LEU A 135 -3.82 16.28 13.40
C LEU A 135 -4.91 16.18 14.48
N GLN A 136 -4.57 15.77 15.71
CA GLN A 136 -5.54 15.59 16.79
C GLN A 136 -6.36 16.85 17.11
N PRO A 137 -5.78 18.03 17.38
CA PRO A 137 -6.55 19.25 17.64
C PRO A 137 -7.34 19.71 16.40
N ALA A 138 -6.81 19.50 15.19
CA ALA A 138 -7.53 19.81 13.95
C ALA A 138 -8.78 18.94 13.78
N MET A 139 -8.69 17.64 14.09
CA MET A 139 -9.83 16.74 14.08
C MET A 139 -10.90 17.17 15.08
N ALA A 140 -10.49 17.52 16.30
CA ALA A 140 -11.41 17.97 17.34
C ALA A 140 -12.14 19.27 16.94
N SER A 141 -11.43 20.23 16.33
CA SER A 141 -12.00 21.52 15.89
C SER A 141 -12.95 21.39 14.70
N LEU A 142 -12.69 20.45 13.80
CA LEU A 142 -13.48 20.21 12.58
C LEU A 142 -14.57 19.15 12.77
N GLY A 143 -14.63 18.49 13.92
CA GLY A 143 -15.58 17.39 14.16
C GLY A 143 -15.30 16.14 13.31
N ILE A 144 -14.05 15.93 12.93
CA ILE A 144 -13.62 14.80 12.07
C ILE A 144 -13.33 13.59 12.95
N SER A 145 -13.93 12.43 12.61
CA SER A 145 -13.66 11.18 13.34
C SER A 145 -12.26 10.64 13.05
N GLU A 146 -11.67 9.92 14.02
CA GLU A 146 -10.36 9.25 13.83
C GLU A 146 -10.38 8.27 12.65
N ALA A 147 -11.50 7.58 12.43
CA ALA A 147 -11.65 6.67 11.29
C ALA A 147 -11.56 7.42 9.95
N PHE A 148 -12.23 8.56 9.82
CA PHE A 148 -12.17 9.38 8.61
C PHE A 148 -10.76 10.00 8.42
N ALA A 149 -10.17 10.53 9.49
CA ALA A 149 -8.82 11.08 9.42
C ALA A 149 -7.80 10.03 8.96
N GLY A 150 -7.87 8.81 9.50
CA GLY A 150 -7.02 7.70 9.05
C GLY A 150 -7.29 7.29 7.61
N LEU A 151 -8.56 7.08 7.25
CA LEU A 151 -8.94 6.62 5.91
C LEU A 151 -8.61 7.61 4.79
N VAL A 152 -8.72 8.91 5.07
CA VAL A 152 -8.60 9.95 4.03
C VAL A 152 -7.35 10.79 4.22
N VAL A 153 -7.22 11.47 5.36
CA VAL A 153 -6.15 12.47 5.55
C VAL A 153 -4.78 11.80 5.62
N VAL A 154 -4.63 10.81 6.49
CA VAL A 154 -3.35 10.08 6.66
C VAL A 154 -3.01 9.27 5.42
N ALA A 155 -4.01 8.65 4.80
CA ALA A 155 -3.81 7.86 3.60
C ALA A 155 -3.32 8.71 2.41
N VAL A 156 -3.94 9.86 2.18
CA VAL A 156 -3.54 10.78 1.09
C VAL A 156 -2.18 11.40 1.37
N ALA A 157 -1.92 11.85 2.61
CA ALA A 157 -0.64 12.44 3.00
C ALA A 157 0.51 11.41 2.92
N GLY A 158 0.29 10.20 3.40
CA GLY A 158 1.29 9.14 3.41
C GLY A 158 1.71 8.66 2.01
N ASN A 159 0.84 8.78 1.01
CA ASN A 159 1.10 8.39 -0.37
C ASN A 159 1.23 9.61 -1.31
N ALA A 160 1.49 10.81 -0.77
CA ALA A 160 1.47 12.03 -1.57
C ALA A 160 2.44 12.02 -2.75
N ILE A 161 3.62 11.43 -2.58
CA ILE A 161 4.66 11.36 -3.63
C ILE A 161 4.20 10.44 -4.76
N GLU A 162 3.75 9.22 -4.43
CA GLU A 162 3.24 8.25 -5.40
C GLU A 162 2.03 8.79 -6.16
N ASN A 163 1.16 9.49 -5.45
CA ASN A 163 -0.03 10.11 -6.02
C ASN A 163 0.35 11.18 -7.05
N LEU A 164 1.28 12.06 -6.73
CA LEU A 164 1.76 13.09 -7.63
C LEU A 164 2.48 12.50 -8.84
N ILE A 165 3.36 11.51 -8.63
CA ILE A 165 4.10 10.83 -9.71
C ILE A 165 3.13 10.12 -10.63
N GLY A 166 2.17 9.37 -10.11
CA GLY A 166 1.17 8.66 -10.91
C GLY A 166 0.36 9.60 -11.81
N ILE A 167 -0.14 10.73 -11.26
CA ILE A 167 -0.87 11.73 -12.03
C ILE A 167 0.03 12.41 -13.08
N GLN A 168 1.29 12.73 -12.72
CA GLN A 168 2.24 13.33 -13.67
C GLN A 168 2.58 12.41 -14.84
N LEU A 169 2.77 11.12 -14.58
CA LEU A 169 3.02 10.12 -15.63
C LEU A 169 1.85 10.02 -16.60
N ALA A 170 0.62 9.95 -16.08
CA ALA A 170 -0.58 9.96 -16.91
C ALA A 170 -0.70 11.25 -17.73
N TRP A 171 -0.42 12.42 -17.12
CA TRP A 171 -0.38 13.71 -17.81
C TRP A 171 0.66 13.77 -18.94
N ARG A 172 1.76 13.01 -18.82
CA ARG A 172 2.82 12.89 -19.84
C ARG A 172 2.54 11.80 -20.87
N ASN A 173 1.33 11.25 -20.91
CA ASN A 173 0.92 10.14 -21.78
C ASN A 173 1.69 8.83 -21.54
N GLN A 174 2.10 8.61 -20.30
CA GLN A 174 2.80 7.40 -19.85
C GLN A 174 1.86 6.57 -18.98
N ALA A 175 0.73 6.14 -19.55
CA ALA A 175 -0.35 5.47 -18.81
C ALA A 175 0.10 4.15 -18.19
N ASP A 176 0.95 3.37 -18.86
CA ASP A 176 1.49 2.11 -18.31
C ASP A 176 2.23 2.32 -17.00
N TYR A 177 3.13 3.31 -16.97
CA TYR A 177 3.89 3.64 -15.77
C TYR A 177 3.00 4.24 -14.68
N ALA A 178 2.04 5.08 -15.04
CA ALA A 178 1.10 5.66 -14.09
C ALA A 178 0.30 4.57 -13.37
N ILE A 179 -0.31 3.65 -14.12
CA ILE A 179 -1.08 2.54 -13.57
C ILE A 179 -0.19 1.64 -12.72
N SER A 180 1.01 1.30 -13.20
CA SER A 180 1.95 0.46 -12.46
C SER A 180 2.36 1.08 -11.13
N VAL A 181 2.74 2.35 -11.08
CA VAL A 181 3.15 3.03 -9.82
C VAL A 181 2.01 3.05 -8.83
N ILE A 182 0.80 3.46 -9.27
CA ILE A 182 -0.36 3.61 -8.39
C ILE A 182 -0.81 2.24 -7.84
N GLN A 183 -0.96 1.25 -8.69
CA GLN A 183 -1.47 -0.07 -8.27
C GLN A 183 -0.44 -0.88 -7.48
N ASN A 184 0.86 -0.81 -7.85
CA ASN A 184 1.90 -1.45 -7.05
C ASN A 184 2.03 -0.86 -5.65
N SER A 185 1.79 0.45 -5.47
CA SER A 185 1.73 1.05 -4.12
C SER A 185 0.64 0.39 -3.27
N SER A 186 -0.58 0.24 -3.80
CA SER A 186 -1.67 -0.48 -3.11
C SER A 186 -1.29 -1.93 -2.77
N LEU A 187 -0.69 -2.64 -3.74
CA LEU A 187 -0.28 -4.03 -3.57
C LEU A 187 0.80 -4.18 -2.48
N GLN A 188 1.80 -3.29 -2.46
CA GLN A 188 2.85 -3.29 -1.44
C GLN A 188 2.30 -2.99 -0.05
N ILE A 189 1.29 -2.15 0.08
CA ILE A 189 0.61 -1.90 1.35
C ILE A 189 -0.12 -3.18 1.81
N ALA A 190 -0.89 -3.82 0.94
CA ALA A 190 -1.70 -4.98 1.28
C ALA A 190 -0.87 -6.24 1.57
N LEU A 191 0.13 -6.53 0.72
CA LEU A 191 0.97 -7.73 0.83
C LEU A 191 2.23 -7.53 1.69
N GLY A 192 2.67 -6.29 1.93
CA GLY A 192 3.93 -5.97 2.59
C GLY A 192 3.73 -5.19 3.88
N LEU A 193 3.39 -3.92 3.78
CA LEU A 193 3.38 -3.03 4.94
C LEU A 193 2.42 -3.51 6.03
N PHE A 194 1.19 -3.88 5.68
CA PHE A 194 0.21 -4.32 6.67
C PHE A 194 0.66 -5.61 7.38
N PRO A 195 1.04 -6.70 6.68
CA PRO A 195 1.58 -7.89 7.33
C PRO A 195 2.83 -7.63 8.18
N VAL A 196 3.76 -6.81 7.69
CA VAL A 196 4.96 -6.45 8.47
C VAL A 196 4.59 -5.75 9.77
N LEU A 197 3.67 -4.78 9.75
CA LEU A 197 3.22 -4.08 10.95
C LEU A 197 2.52 -5.01 11.94
N VAL A 198 1.71 -5.96 11.46
CA VAL A 198 1.11 -7.00 12.31
C VAL A 198 2.21 -7.80 12.99
N LEU A 199 3.18 -8.35 12.24
CA LEU A 199 4.29 -9.13 12.82
C LEU A 199 5.15 -8.30 13.78
N LEU A 200 5.47 -7.06 13.42
CA LEU A 200 6.26 -6.17 14.29
C LEU A 200 5.55 -5.84 15.61
N SER A 201 4.22 -5.76 15.61
CA SER A 201 3.47 -5.49 16.83
C SER A 201 3.66 -6.55 17.92
N TYR A 202 3.98 -7.79 17.55
CA TYR A 202 4.31 -8.86 18.51
C TYR A 202 5.69 -8.69 19.15
N VAL A 203 6.61 -8.00 18.45
CA VAL A 203 8.01 -7.85 18.91
C VAL A 203 8.22 -6.54 19.66
N LEU A 204 7.58 -5.47 19.19
CA LEU A 204 7.80 -4.12 19.72
C LEU A 204 7.06 -3.86 21.05
N GLY A 205 6.09 -4.71 21.39
CA GLY A 205 5.23 -4.51 22.57
C GLY A 205 4.16 -3.44 22.35
N GLY A 206 3.26 -3.29 23.32
CA GLY A 206 2.09 -2.40 23.20
C GLY A 206 0.85 -3.13 22.70
N ALA A 207 -0.05 -2.42 22.01
CA ALA A 207 -1.26 -3.03 21.47
C ALA A 207 -0.92 -3.90 20.26
N ILE A 208 -1.30 -5.17 20.29
CA ILE A 208 -1.10 -6.11 19.18
C ILE A 208 -2.03 -5.71 18.04
N LEU A 209 -1.47 -5.48 16.85
CA LEU A 209 -2.24 -5.27 15.64
C LEU A 209 -2.75 -6.60 15.10
N THR A 210 -3.98 -6.61 14.65
CA THR A 210 -4.64 -7.77 14.05
C THR A 210 -5.24 -7.41 12.70
N PHE A 211 -5.52 -8.41 11.86
CA PHE A 211 -6.30 -8.25 10.63
C PHE A 211 -7.80 -8.18 10.90
N VAL A 212 -8.23 -8.17 12.16
CA VAL A 212 -9.65 -7.99 12.50
C VAL A 212 -10.03 -6.53 12.23
N LEU A 213 -10.79 -6.33 11.17
CA LEU A 213 -11.24 -5.04 10.69
C LEU A 213 -12.67 -4.75 11.17
N SER A 214 -13.02 -3.47 11.34
CA SER A 214 -14.43 -3.12 11.50
C SER A 214 -15.22 -3.43 10.23
N PRO A 215 -16.54 -3.71 10.31
CA PRO A 215 -17.36 -3.99 9.13
C PRO A 215 -17.27 -2.90 8.06
N MET A 216 -17.14 -1.64 8.46
CA MET A 216 -16.93 -0.52 7.55
C MET A 216 -15.61 -0.66 6.78
N LEU A 217 -14.51 -1.03 7.44
CA LEU A 217 -13.21 -1.20 6.78
C LEU A 217 -13.19 -2.41 5.86
N VAL A 218 -13.92 -3.48 6.20
CA VAL A 218 -14.12 -4.64 5.31
C VAL A 218 -14.87 -4.21 4.04
N ALA A 219 -15.96 -3.46 4.19
CA ALA A 219 -16.70 -2.95 3.04
C ALA A 219 -15.83 -2.07 2.14
N VAL A 220 -15.01 -1.19 2.73
CA VAL A 220 -14.07 -0.33 1.99
C VAL A 220 -12.99 -1.15 1.27
N LEU A 221 -12.49 -2.23 1.89
CA LEU A 221 -11.47 -3.10 1.29
C LEU A 221 -11.99 -3.90 0.10
N LEU A 222 -13.30 -4.21 0.09
CA LEU A 222 -13.94 -5.00 -0.96
C LEU A 222 -14.49 -4.16 -2.13
N LEU A 223 -14.44 -2.82 -2.03
CA LEU A 223 -14.75 -1.88 -3.12
C LEU A 223 -13.62 -1.80 -4.15
#